data_8a42aac62b77d91b220f748cdfc021c0
#
_entry.id   8a42aac62b77d91b220f748cdfc021c0
#
_cell.length_a   1.000
_cell.length_b   1.000
_cell.length_c   1.000
_cell.angle_alpha   90.00
_cell.angle_beta   90.00
_cell.angle_gamma   90.00
#
_symmetry.space_group_name_H-M   'P 1'
#
loop_
_entity.id
_entity.type
_entity.pdbx_description
1 polymer ?
#
loop_
_entity_poly.entity_id
_entity_poly.type
_entity_poly.pdbx_seq_one_letter_code
_entity_poly.pdbx_strand_id
1 'polypeptide(L)'
;MTYTIDKPQHFTHAGLDWRKFKALQQVFADLPGVRINYFDGDVEILAVSPQHGIIAGNLGFLIELWMLERDIAFVATEDMTVEREEVASAQGDKSYCFPNRQEVPDLSIEVVISGEGETKLERYKALGVSEVWFWQRGEITIHQLRDTGYKQTSDSRYLPGLDVVLLAECVVTESRAEALSKFKEG
;
A
#
# COMPACT_ATOMS: atom_id res chain seq x y z
N MET A 1 26.21 -4.59 19.01
CA MET A 1 25.13 -5.53 18.67
C MET A 1 24.83 -5.36 17.21
N THR A 2 25.16 -6.34 16.40
CA THR A 2 24.89 -6.31 14.96
C THR A 2 23.41 -6.71 14.81
N TYR A 3 22.55 -5.75 14.52
CA TYR A 3 21.18 -6.06 14.11
C TYR A 3 21.28 -6.70 12.72
N THR A 4 21.05 -7.96 12.66
CA THR A 4 20.79 -8.65 11.39
C THR A 4 19.46 -8.08 10.90
N ILE A 5 19.47 -7.44 9.72
CA ILE A 5 18.25 -7.02 9.04
C ILE A 5 17.51 -8.31 8.71
N ASP A 6 16.49 -8.64 9.51
CA ASP A 6 15.65 -9.79 9.24
C ASP A 6 14.96 -9.55 7.89
N LYS A 7 15.09 -10.53 7.01
CA LYS A 7 14.31 -10.56 5.78
C LYS A 7 12.83 -10.47 6.16
N PRO A 8 12.01 -9.68 5.46
CA PRO A 8 10.59 -9.65 5.72
C PRO A 8 10.05 -11.09 5.71
N GLN A 9 9.40 -11.48 6.80
CA GLN A 9 8.81 -12.82 6.88
C GLN A 9 7.50 -12.77 6.08
N HIS A 10 7.42 -13.62 5.09
CA HIS A 10 6.24 -13.75 4.24
C HIS A 10 5.80 -15.20 4.23
N PHE A 11 4.57 -15.43 4.61
CA PHE A 11 3.95 -16.75 4.65
C PHE A 11 2.62 -16.71 3.90
N THR A 12 2.38 -17.68 3.02
CA THR A 12 1.11 -17.87 2.32
C THR A 12 0.58 -19.26 2.56
N HIS A 13 -0.74 -19.38 2.72
CA HIS A 13 -1.43 -20.66 2.87
C HIS A 13 -2.76 -20.61 2.13
N ALA A 14 -3.02 -21.63 1.30
CA ALA A 14 -4.25 -21.80 0.55
C ALA A 14 -5.29 -22.66 1.32
N GLY A 15 -6.56 -22.51 0.96
CA GLY A 15 -7.65 -23.36 1.44
C GLY A 15 -8.14 -23.05 2.87
N LEU A 16 -7.95 -21.81 3.34
CA LEU A 16 -8.54 -21.34 4.58
C LEU A 16 -9.91 -20.69 4.32
N ASP A 17 -10.90 -21.08 5.11
CA ASP A 17 -12.20 -20.38 5.10
C ASP A 17 -12.11 -19.01 5.82
N TRP A 18 -13.08 -18.14 5.56
CA TRP A 18 -13.17 -16.80 6.16
C TRP A 18 -13.14 -16.83 7.69
N ARG A 19 -13.80 -17.79 8.31
CA ARG A 19 -13.83 -17.92 9.79
C ARG A 19 -12.44 -18.19 10.37
N LYS A 20 -11.64 -19.05 9.73
CA LYS A 20 -10.27 -19.32 10.15
C LYS A 20 -9.37 -18.11 9.93
N PHE A 21 -9.53 -17.41 8.79
CA PHE A 21 -8.86 -16.15 8.55
C PHE A 21 -9.15 -15.12 9.65
N LYS A 22 -10.43 -14.92 10.03
CA LYS A 22 -10.81 -13.99 11.12
C LYS A 22 -10.23 -14.40 12.47
N ALA A 23 -10.12 -15.68 12.75
CA ALA A 23 -9.46 -16.17 13.96
C ALA A 23 -7.94 -15.86 13.95
N LEU A 24 -7.26 -16.05 12.82
CA LEU A 24 -5.86 -15.64 12.67
C LEU A 24 -5.69 -14.13 12.83
N GLN A 25 -6.55 -13.32 12.21
CA GLN A 25 -6.53 -11.88 12.34
C GLN A 25 -6.63 -11.42 13.79
N GLN A 26 -7.48 -12.06 14.59
CA GLN A 26 -7.58 -11.79 16.04
C GLN A 26 -6.31 -12.18 16.81
N VAL A 27 -5.69 -13.32 16.47
CA VAL A 27 -4.45 -13.77 17.14
C VAL A 27 -3.31 -12.76 16.91
N PHE A 28 -3.26 -12.13 15.76
CA PHE A 28 -2.19 -11.20 15.39
C PHE A 28 -2.57 -9.72 15.59
N ALA A 29 -3.78 -9.41 16.08
CA ALA A 29 -4.29 -8.02 16.19
C ALA A 29 -3.38 -7.10 17.04
N ASP A 30 -2.75 -7.63 18.08
CA ASP A 30 -1.90 -6.86 19.00
C ASP A 30 -0.41 -6.91 18.62
N LEU A 31 -0.06 -7.53 17.49
CA LEU A 31 1.33 -7.63 17.05
C LEU A 31 1.64 -6.51 16.03
N PRO A 32 2.40 -5.46 16.43
CA PRO A 32 2.75 -4.39 15.53
C PRO A 32 3.61 -4.89 14.37
N GLY A 33 3.35 -4.38 13.18
CA GLY A 33 4.12 -4.72 11.98
C GLY A 33 3.78 -6.07 11.36
N VAL A 34 2.72 -6.74 11.83
CA VAL A 34 2.18 -7.93 11.18
C VAL A 34 0.90 -7.57 10.44
N ARG A 35 0.81 -7.96 9.17
CA ARG A 35 -0.37 -7.80 8.33
C ARG A 35 -0.88 -9.13 7.87
N ILE A 36 -2.19 -9.29 7.86
CA ILE A 36 -2.85 -10.50 7.39
C ILE A 36 -3.86 -10.11 6.33
N ASN A 37 -3.69 -10.68 5.15
CA ASN A 37 -4.56 -10.47 4.01
C ASN A 37 -5.25 -11.77 3.63
N TYR A 38 -6.39 -11.67 2.96
CA TYR A 38 -7.19 -12.79 2.50
C TYR A 38 -7.70 -12.55 1.09
N PHE A 39 -7.69 -13.59 0.27
CA PHE A 39 -8.35 -13.58 -1.03
C PHE A 39 -8.70 -15.00 -1.45
N ASP A 40 -9.99 -15.28 -1.66
CA ASP A 40 -10.53 -16.55 -2.19
C ASP A 40 -9.93 -17.82 -1.55
N GLY A 41 -9.81 -17.84 -0.23
CA GLY A 41 -9.23 -18.96 0.52
C GLY A 41 -7.73 -18.88 0.73
N ASP A 42 -7.04 -17.96 0.10
CA ASP A 42 -5.60 -17.74 0.31
C ASP A 42 -5.37 -16.70 1.40
N VAL A 43 -4.57 -17.06 2.39
CA VAL A 43 -4.13 -16.16 3.47
C VAL A 43 -2.66 -15.82 3.28
N GLU A 44 -2.36 -14.53 3.36
CA GLU A 44 -1.02 -13.98 3.34
C GLU A 44 -0.72 -13.31 4.68
N ILE A 45 0.38 -13.71 5.33
CA ILE A 45 0.88 -13.10 6.58
C ILE A 45 2.23 -12.46 6.27
N LEU A 46 2.34 -11.17 6.57
CA LEU A 46 3.51 -10.35 6.30
C LEU A 46 4.03 -9.72 7.58
N ALA A 47 5.33 -9.83 7.85
CA ALA A 47 6.01 -9.00 8.85
C ALA A 47 6.77 -7.88 8.12
N VAL A 48 6.42 -6.63 8.41
CA VAL A 48 7.05 -5.46 7.78
C VAL A 48 8.46 -5.22 8.35
N SER A 49 9.42 -4.90 7.48
CA SER A 49 10.79 -4.56 7.88
C SER A 49 10.92 -3.06 8.18
N PRO A 50 11.97 -2.63 8.91
CA PRO A 50 12.26 -1.20 9.11
C PRO A 50 12.39 -0.43 7.79
N GLN A 51 13.03 -1.00 6.77
CA GLN A 51 13.15 -0.40 5.46
C GLN A 51 11.79 -0.18 4.79
N HIS A 52 10.89 -1.17 4.89
CA HIS A 52 9.52 -1.03 4.42
C HIS A 52 8.82 0.16 5.10
N GLY A 53 8.96 0.28 6.43
CA GLY A 53 8.39 1.39 7.20
C GLY A 53 8.94 2.76 6.79
N ILE A 54 10.24 2.87 6.48
CA ILE A 54 10.87 4.12 5.99
C ILE A 54 10.24 4.51 4.65
N ILE A 55 10.17 3.59 3.70
CA ILE A 55 9.63 3.86 2.36
C ILE A 55 8.15 4.24 2.43
N ALA A 56 7.34 3.47 3.16
CA ALA A 56 5.91 3.77 3.33
C ALA A 56 5.68 5.12 4.03
N GLY A 57 6.50 5.43 5.05
CA GLY A 57 6.46 6.69 5.75
C GLY A 57 6.84 7.89 4.88
N ASN A 58 7.85 7.75 4.01
CA ASN A 58 8.25 8.80 3.08
C ASN A 58 7.24 8.97 1.95
N LEU A 59 6.66 7.87 1.43
CA LEU A 59 5.56 7.93 0.47
C LEU A 59 4.40 8.78 0.99
N GLY A 60 3.87 8.44 2.17
CA GLY A 60 2.78 9.21 2.78
C GLY A 60 3.17 10.68 2.95
N PHE A 61 4.31 10.95 3.56
CA PHE A 61 4.77 12.32 3.83
C PHE A 61 4.89 13.18 2.57
N LEU A 62 5.53 12.69 1.50
CA LEU A 62 5.75 13.47 0.28
C LEU A 62 4.47 13.63 -0.54
N ILE A 63 3.64 12.59 -0.63
CA ILE A 63 2.34 12.64 -1.33
C ILE A 63 1.39 13.63 -0.63
N GLU A 64 1.28 13.54 0.70
CA GLU A 64 0.40 14.43 1.48
C GLU A 64 0.84 15.88 1.38
N LEU A 65 2.14 16.14 1.48
CA LEU A 65 2.67 17.50 1.27
C LEU A 65 2.38 18.01 -0.14
N TRP A 66 2.58 17.18 -1.16
CA TRP A 66 2.29 17.54 -2.55
C TRP A 66 0.81 17.87 -2.77
N MET A 67 -0.10 17.11 -2.14
CA MET A 67 -1.54 17.39 -2.18
C MET A 67 -1.90 18.69 -1.46
N LEU A 68 -1.33 18.91 -0.28
CA LEU A 68 -1.57 20.14 0.50
C LEU A 68 -1.11 21.39 -0.24
N GLU A 69 0.04 21.36 -0.91
CA GLU A 69 0.56 22.48 -1.71
C GLU A 69 -0.30 22.81 -2.94
N ARG A 70 -1.25 21.91 -3.31
CA ARG A 70 -2.14 22.05 -4.48
C ARG A 70 -3.62 22.14 -4.10
N ASP A 71 -3.91 22.33 -2.83
CA ASP A 71 -5.28 22.42 -2.28
C ASP A 71 -6.15 21.20 -2.68
N ILE A 72 -5.54 20.01 -2.83
CA ILE A 72 -6.27 18.77 -3.08
C ILE A 72 -6.85 18.28 -1.75
N ALA A 73 -8.18 18.19 -1.68
CA ALA A 73 -8.86 17.68 -0.51
C ALA A 73 -8.77 16.13 -0.46
N PHE A 74 -8.30 15.59 0.65
CA PHE A 74 -8.16 14.15 0.87
C PHE A 74 -8.37 13.78 2.34
N VAL A 75 -8.62 12.49 2.57
CA VAL A 75 -8.57 11.87 3.89
C VAL A 75 -7.55 10.75 3.83
N ALA A 76 -6.46 10.89 4.59
CA ALA A 76 -5.51 9.79 4.77
C ALA A 76 -6.15 8.76 5.71
N THR A 77 -6.31 7.54 5.22
CA THR A 77 -6.85 6.42 6.00
C THR A 77 -5.75 5.44 6.43
N GLU A 78 -4.51 5.84 6.17
CA GLU A 78 -3.30 5.13 6.56
C GLU A 78 -3.35 3.64 6.13
N ASP A 79 -3.06 2.76 7.06
CA ASP A 79 -3.10 1.32 6.92
C ASP A 79 -4.51 0.72 7.17
N MET A 80 -5.55 1.38 6.71
CA MET A 80 -6.93 0.92 6.85
C MET A 80 -7.11 -0.49 6.27
N THR A 81 -7.68 -1.39 7.06
CA THR A 81 -8.11 -2.70 6.57
C THR A 81 -9.43 -2.55 5.83
N VAL A 82 -9.46 -2.98 4.58
CA VAL A 82 -10.65 -3.05 3.74
C VAL A 82 -11.08 -4.51 3.62
N GLU A 83 -12.34 -4.80 3.87
CA GLU A 83 -12.86 -6.16 3.85
C GLU A 83 -14.15 -6.27 3.04
N ARG A 84 -14.25 -7.36 2.31
CA ARG A 84 -15.48 -7.89 1.75
C ARG A 84 -15.63 -9.31 2.27
N GLU A 85 -16.61 -9.51 3.15
CA GLU A 85 -16.85 -10.77 3.85
C GLU A 85 -16.81 -11.97 2.89
N GLU A 86 -16.13 -13.04 3.32
CA GLU A 86 -15.91 -14.29 2.57
C GLU A 86 -15.15 -14.17 1.25
N VAL A 87 -14.81 -12.96 0.81
CA VAL A 87 -14.19 -12.72 -0.49
C VAL A 87 -12.76 -12.24 -0.36
N ALA A 88 -12.54 -11.11 0.30
CA ALA A 88 -11.22 -10.48 0.37
C ALA A 88 -11.04 -9.61 1.61
N SER A 89 -9.79 -9.52 2.09
CA SER A 89 -9.32 -8.55 3.07
C SER A 89 -7.93 -8.08 2.68
N ALA A 90 -7.70 -6.77 2.66
CA ALA A 90 -6.41 -6.17 2.40
C ALA A 90 -6.16 -4.97 3.31
N GLN A 91 -4.88 -4.78 3.66
CA GLN A 91 -4.39 -3.63 4.38
C GLN A 91 -3.25 -3.01 3.57
N GLY A 92 -3.52 -1.89 2.91
CA GLY A 92 -2.50 -1.12 2.17
C GLY A 92 -1.51 -0.46 3.11
N ASP A 93 -0.33 -0.10 2.63
CA ASP A 93 0.65 0.64 3.43
C ASP A 93 0.26 2.09 3.62
N LYS A 94 -0.37 2.67 2.61
CA LYS A 94 -1.03 3.97 2.62
C LYS A 94 -2.32 3.89 1.84
N SER A 95 -3.34 4.59 2.32
CA SER A 95 -4.62 4.66 1.65
C SER A 95 -5.24 6.04 1.77
N TYR A 96 -5.95 6.47 0.71
CA TYR A 96 -6.55 7.79 0.63
C TYR A 96 -7.96 7.73 0.05
N CYS A 97 -8.85 8.57 0.61
CA CYS A 97 -10.16 8.86 0.06
C CYS A 97 -10.22 10.30 -0.46
N PHE A 98 -10.91 10.56 -1.57
CA PHE A 98 -11.04 11.87 -2.21
C PHE A 98 -12.51 12.22 -2.46
N PRO A 99 -13.00 13.43 -2.07
CA PRO A 99 -12.36 14.34 -1.11
C PRO A 99 -12.72 13.99 0.34
N ASN A 100 -13.64 13.03 0.56
CA ASN A 100 -14.18 12.66 1.87
C ASN A 100 -13.94 11.17 2.17
N ARG A 101 -13.98 10.82 3.46
CA ARG A 101 -13.84 9.43 3.91
C ARG A 101 -14.93 8.54 3.30
N GLN A 102 -14.51 7.34 2.86
CA GLN A 102 -15.33 6.27 2.32
C GLN A 102 -15.00 4.94 3.03
N GLU A 103 -15.84 3.92 2.85
CA GLU A 103 -15.59 2.57 3.36
C GLU A 103 -14.46 1.86 2.62
N VAL A 104 -14.34 2.15 1.31
CA VAL A 104 -13.27 1.66 0.45
C VAL A 104 -12.45 2.86 0.00
N PRO A 105 -11.13 2.86 0.18
CA PRO A 105 -10.30 3.96 -0.29
C PRO A 105 -10.29 4.04 -1.82
N ASP A 106 -10.16 5.25 -2.33
CA ASP A 106 -10.02 5.49 -3.76
C ASP A 106 -8.64 5.08 -4.28
N LEU A 107 -7.61 5.30 -3.46
CA LEU A 107 -6.21 4.98 -3.74
C LEU A 107 -5.63 4.16 -2.60
N SER A 108 -5.00 3.02 -2.92
CA SER A 108 -4.16 2.25 -2.01
C SER A 108 -2.74 2.14 -2.56
N ILE A 109 -1.75 2.26 -1.69
CA ILE A 109 -0.32 2.16 -2.03
C ILE A 109 0.30 1.02 -1.23
N GLU A 110 1.05 0.18 -1.91
CA GLU A 110 1.78 -0.96 -1.35
C GLU A 110 3.28 -0.84 -1.58
N VAL A 111 4.07 -1.07 -0.56
CA VAL A 111 5.52 -1.19 -0.63
C VAL A 111 5.88 -2.67 -0.71
N VAL A 112 6.36 -3.10 -1.86
CA VAL A 112 6.68 -4.52 -2.14
C VAL A 112 8.18 -4.72 -2.06
N ILE A 113 8.67 -5.22 -0.93
CA ILE A 113 10.11 -5.53 -0.73
C ILE A 113 10.45 -6.91 -1.32
N SER A 114 9.51 -7.86 -1.26
CA SER A 114 9.66 -9.21 -1.79
C SER A 114 8.36 -9.68 -2.45
N GLY A 115 8.47 -10.62 -3.39
CA GLY A 115 7.33 -11.11 -4.15
C GLY A 115 6.98 -10.19 -5.33
N GLU A 116 5.76 -10.32 -5.85
CA GLU A 116 5.24 -9.57 -6.99
C GLU A 116 3.99 -8.78 -6.58
N GLY A 117 4.03 -7.46 -6.77
CA GLY A 117 2.91 -6.58 -6.43
C GLY A 117 1.65 -6.91 -7.23
N GLU A 118 1.80 -7.19 -8.52
CA GLU A 118 0.68 -7.44 -9.44
C GLU A 118 -0.19 -8.64 -9.03
N THR A 119 0.36 -9.63 -8.32
CA THR A 119 -0.42 -10.76 -7.79
C THR A 119 -1.49 -10.34 -6.78
N LYS A 120 -1.34 -9.13 -6.20
CA LYS A 120 -2.28 -8.56 -5.25
C LYS A 120 -3.47 -7.85 -5.92
N LEU A 121 -3.40 -7.56 -7.23
CA LEU A 121 -4.42 -6.77 -7.94
C LEU A 121 -5.82 -7.40 -7.93
N GLU A 122 -5.92 -8.73 -8.04
CA GLU A 122 -7.23 -9.40 -8.01
C GLU A 122 -7.91 -9.25 -6.64
N ARG A 123 -7.14 -9.24 -5.54
CA ARG A 123 -7.66 -8.94 -4.21
C ARG A 123 -8.21 -7.51 -4.12
N TYR A 124 -7.45 -6.51 -4.58
CA TYR A 124 -7.89 -5.11 -4.61
C TYR A 124 -9.10 -4.89 -5.54
N LYS A 125 -9.16 -5.61 -6.66
CA LYS A 125 -10.32 -5.61 -7.57
C LYS A 125 -11.58 -6.13 -6.87
N ALA A 126 -11.47 -7.23 -6.13
CA ALA A 126 -12.58 -7.79 -5.36
C ALA A 126 -13.07 -6.83 -4.28
N LEU A 127 -12.18 -5.99 -3.72
CA LEU A 127 -12.50 -4.96 -2.75
C LEU A 127 -13.05 -3.67 -3.38
N GLY A 128 -12.84 -3.46 -4.69
CA GLY A 128 -13.35 -2.28 -5.41
C GLY A 128 -12.49 -1.02 -5.29
N VAL A 129 -11.21 -1.14 -4.91
CA VAL A 129 -10.28 -0.01 -4.86
C VAL A 129 -10.04 0.53 -6.26
N SER A 130 -10.27 1.84 -6.47
CA SER A 130 -10.24 2.44 -7.82
C SER A 130 -8.85 2.55 -8.42
N GLU A 131 -7.84 2.79 -7.58
CA GLU A 131 -6.45 2.92 -8.01
C GLU A 131 -5.52 2.26 -6.99
N VAL A 132 -4.54 1.47 -7.48
CA VAL A 132 -3.53 0.81 -6.65
C VAL A 132 -2.15 1.13 -7.19
N TRP A 133 -1.25 1.55 -6.30
CA TRP A 133 0.15 1.77 -6.62
C TRP A 133 1.01 0.72 -5.94
N PHE A 134 2.05 0.28 -6.65
CA PHE A 134 3.11 -0.52 -6.05
C PHE A 134 4.42 0.23 -6.15
N TRP A 135 5.05 0.47 -5.01
CA TRP A 135 6.48 0.77 -4.99
C TRP A 135 7.24 -0.55 -4.90
N GLN A 136 8.05 -0.84 -5.89
CA GLN A 136 8.85 -2.06 -5.94
C GLN A 136 10.18 -1.80 -6.63
N ARG A 137 11.30 -2.19 -5.99
CA ARG A 137 12.67 -2.09 -6.56
C ARG A 137 13.05 -0.69 -7.05
N GLY A 138 12.55 0.35 -6.39
CA GLY A 138 12.84 1.75 -6.76
C GLY A 138 11.93 2.33 -7.84
N GLU A 139 10.87 1.64 -8.22
CA GLU A 139 9.89 2.07 -9.21
C GLU A 139 8.49 2.12 -8.60
N ILE A 140 7.67 3.06 -9.07
CA ILE A 140 6.24 3.11 -8.76
C ILE A 140 5.46 2.76 -10.02
N THR A 141 4.58 1.75 -9.92
CA THR A 141 3.61 1.42 -10.96
C THR A 141 2.20 1.79 -10.50
N ILE A 142 1.42 2.39 -11.39
CA ILE A 142 0.04 2.84 -11.14
C ILE A 142 -0.91 1.92 -11.87
N HIS A 143 -1.90 1.39 -11.16
CA HIS A 143 -2.92 0.51 -11.72
C HIS A 143 -4.30 1.07 -11.45
N GLN A 144 -5.07 1.33 -12.49
CA GLN A 144 -6.43 1.86 -12.41
C GLN A 144 -7.46 0.79 -12.73
N LEU A 145 -8.46 0.65 -11.87
CA LEU A 145 -9.57 -0.28 -12.08
C LEU A 145 -10.45 0.21 -13.25
N ARG A 146 -10.71 -0.71 -14.19
CA ARG A 146 -11.57 -0.57 -15.35
C ARG A 146 -12.57 -1.72 -15.37
N ASP A 147 -13.50 -1.70 -16.27
CA ASP A 147 -14.54 -2.74 -16.41
C ASP A 147 -13.96 -4.15 -16.55
N THR A 148 -12.79 -4.28 -17.20
CA THR A 148 -12.12 -5.56 -17.45
C THR A 148 -11.07 -5.93 -16.40
N GLY A 149 -10.86 -5.11 -15.37
CA GLY A 149 -9.82 -5.27 -14.35
C GLY A 149 -8.83 -4.10 -14.33
N TYR A 150 -7.75 -4.26 -13.57
CA TYR A 150 -6.74 -3.21 -13.50
C TYR A 150 -5.96 -3.07 -14.80
N LYS A 151 -5.69 -1.80 -15.15
CA LYS A 151 -4.81 -1.43 -16.26
C LYS A 151 -3.72 -0.53 -15.74
N GLN A 152 -2.47 -0.86 -16.06
CA GLN A 152 -1.33 0.00 -15.75
C GLN A 152 -1.39 1.30 -16.56
N THR A 153 -1.10 2.43 -15.92
CA THR A 153 -1.11 3.78 -16.49
C THR A 153 0.13 4.55 -16.07
N SER A 154 0.47 5.61 -16.81
CA SER A 154 1.55 6.53 -16.44
C SER A 154 1.13 7.56 -15.40
N ASP A 155 -0.16 7.90 -15.36
CA ASP A 155 -0.68 9.02 -14.55
C ASP A 155 -1.72 8.56 -13.56
N SER A 156 -1.70 9.17 -12.37
CA SER A 156 -2.75 8.98 -11.37
C SER A 156 -4.02 9.72 -11.73
N ARG A 157 -5.16 9.10 -11.45
CA ARG A 157 -6.47 9.75 -11.54
C ARG A 157 -6.65 10.81 -10.45
N TYR A 158 -6.11 10.54 -9.27
CA TYR A 158 -6.32 11.39 -8.08
C TYR A 158 -5.20 12.40 -7.86
N LEU A 159 -4.01 12.12 -8.39
CA LEU A 159 -2.80 12.94 -8.23
C LEU A 159 -2.20 13.29 -9.61
N PRO A 160 -2.98 13.98 -10.49
CA PRO A 160 -2.52 14.29 -11.85
C PRO A 160 -1.32 15.24 -11.80
N GLY A 161 -0.26 14.89 -12.53
CA GLY A 161 0.97 15.68 -12.60
C GLY A 161 1.97 15.44 -11.46
N LEU A 162 1.71 14.48 -10.58
CA LEU A 162 2.73 14.01 -9.63
C LEU A 162 3.81 13.23 -10.37
N ASP A 163 5.06 13.66 -10.26
CA ASP A 163 6.20 12.91 -10.81
C ASP A 163 6.49 11.68 -9.93
N VAL A 164 5.96 10.54 -10.36
CA VAL A 164 6.11 9.27 -9.63
C VAL A 164 7.52 8.68 -9.76
N VAL A 165 8.28 9.07 -10.79
CA VAL A 165 9.68 8.63 -10.95
C VAL A 165 10.55 9.32 -9.91
N LEU A 166 10.44 10.65 -9.82
CA LEU A 166 11.12 11.43 -8.79
C LEU A 166 10.69 10.98 -7.38
N LEU A 167 9.39 10.76 -7.16
CA LEU A 167 8.88 10.26 -5.89
C LEU A 167 9.52 8.92 -5.52
N ALA A 168 9.60 7.97 -6.46
CA ALA A 168 10.19 6.64 -6.20
C ALA A 168 11.67 6.72 -5.79
N GLU A 169 12.41 7.69 -6.33
CA GLU A 169 13.81 7.95 -5.97
C GLU A 169 13.96 8.63 -4.59
N CYS A 170 13.02 9.50 -4.23
CA CYS A 170 13.09 10.25 -2.97
C CYS A 170 12.76 9.37 -1.74
N VAL A 171 11.83 8.42 -1.87
CA VAL A 171 11.30 7.66 -0.74
C VAL A 171 12.26 6.66 -0.12
N VAL A 172 13.34 6.31 -0.79
CA VAL A 172 14.38 5.40 -0.27
C VAL A 172 15.36 6.08 0.69
N THR A 173 15.32 7.40 0.80
CA THR A 173 16.17 8.20 1.67
C THR A 173 15.74 8.05 3.12
N GLU A 174 16.67 7.76 4.04
CA GLU A 174 16.33 7.59 5.47
C GLU A 174 15.85 8.89 6.12
N SER A 175 16.44 10.03 5.73
CA SER A 175 16.07 11.35 6.26
C SER A 175 14.90 11.94 5.48
N ARG A 176 13.77 12.20 6.18
CA ARG A 176 12.62 12.90 5.58
C ARG A 176 12.97 14.31 5.09
N ALA A 177 13.87 15.00 5.77
CA ALA A 177 14.30 16.35 5.35
C ALA A 177 15.07 16.29 4.04
N GLU A 178 15.94 15.30 3.87
CA GLU A 178 16.68 15.07 2.62
C GLU A 178 15.75 14.62 1.49
N ALA A 179 14.84 13.67 1.77
CA ALA A 179 13.81 13.24 0.82
C ALA A 179 12.97 14.42 0.32
N LEU A 180 12.57 15.32 1.23
CA LEU A 180 11.80 16.52 0.88
C LEU A 180 12.63 17.51 0.04
N SER A 181 13.90 17.76 0.40
CA SER A 181 14.78 18.66 -0.37
C SER A 181 14.90 18.16 -1.81
N LYS A 182 15.23 16.88 -1.97
CA LYS A 182 15.34 16.25 -3.28
C LYS A 182 14.03 16.32 -4.09
N PHE A 183 12.90 16.09 -3.43
CA PHE A 183 11.57 16.12 -4.07
C PHE A 183 11.14 17.52 -4.53
N LYS A 184 11.63 18.59 -3.86
CA LYS A 184 11.33 19.99 -4.22
C LYS A 184 12.29 20.57 -5.27
N GLU A 185 13.43 19.94 -5.51
CA GLU A 185 14.44 20.39 -6.48
C GLU A 185 14.16 19.86 -7.90
N GLY A 186 13.35 18.84 -8.04
CA GLY A 186 12.91 18.26 -9.31
C GLY A 186 11.52 18.72 -9.71
#